data_c425eeb06e679af59f1d5c3038734c71
#
_entry.id   c425eeb06e679af59f1d5c3038734c71
#
_cell.length_a   1.000
_cell.length_b   1.000
_cell.length_c   1.000
_cell.angle_alpha   90.00
_cell.angle_beta   90.00
_cell.angle_gamma   90.00
#
_symmetry.space_group_name_H-M   'P 1'
#
loop_
_entity.id
_entity.type
_entity.pdbx_description
1 polymer ?
#
loop_
_entity_poly.entity_id
_entity_poly.type
_entity_poly.pdbx_seq_one_letter_code
_entity_poly.pdbx_strand_id
1 'polypeptide(L)'
;GQNDVAALFRSTAEGETGHAHGHLEWLEQCGDPATGLPIGSTRDNLKAAVAGETHEYTDMYPGMAKTAREEGHDEIADWFETLAKAERSHANRYAKALAELVD
;
A
#
# COMPACT_ATOMS: atom_id res chain seq x y z
N GLY A 1 -0.71 1.27 -34.68
CA GLY A 1 -0.37 1.71 -33.37
C GLY A 1 1.07 1.42 -32.98
N GLN A 2 1.32 1.52 -31.71
CA GLN A 2 2.66 1.34 -31.14
C GLN A 2 2.74 0.00 -30.40
N ASN A 3 2.38 -1.08 -31.07
CA ASN A 3 2.27 -2.42 -30.46
C ASN A 3 3.61 -2.93 -29.91
N ASP A 4 4.70 -2.68 -30.62
CA ASP A 4 6.03 -3.11 -30.17
C ASP A 4 6.47 -2.36 -28.92
N VAL A 5 6.13 -1.08 -28.81
CA VAL A 5 6.42 -0.27 -27.63
C VAL A 5 5.54 -0.75 -26.45
N ALA A 6 4.27 -1.03 -26.69
CA ALA A 6 3.38 -1.57 -25.66
C ALA A 6 3.89 -2.92 -25.14
N ALA A 7 4.36 -3.80 -26.03
CA ALA A 7 4.95 -5.09 -25.67
C ALA A 7 6.21 -4.93 -24.82
N LEU A 8 7.06 -3.94 -25.15
CA LEU A 8 8.25 -3.64 -24.36
C LEU A 8 7.89 -3.22 -22.92
N PHE A 9 6.93 -2.32 -22.77
CA PHE A 9 6.46 -1.90 -21.44
C PHE A 9 5.88 -3.08 -20.65
N ARG A 10 5.08 -3.92 -21.29
CA ARG A 10 4.49 -5.10 -20.63
C ARG A 10 5.56 -6.08 -20.17
N SER A 11 6.52 -6.40 -21.04
CA SER A 11 7.64 -7.29 -20.72
C SER A 11 8.46 -6.75 -19.55
N THR A 12 8.72 -5.45 -19.55
CA THR A 12 9.44 -4.80 -18.46
C THR A 12 8.66 -4.87 -17.14
N ALA A 13 7.34 -4.62 -17.18
CA ALA A 13 6.49 -4.71 -16.00
C ALA A 13 6.49 -6.13 -15.40
N GLU A 14 6.45 -7.15 -16.25
CA GLU A 14 6.56 -8.55 -15.80
C GLU A 14 7.90 -8.83 -15.13
N GLY A 15 8.99 -8.29 -15.68
CA GLY A 15 10.32 -8.38 -15.07
C GLY A 15 10.38 -7.69 -13.71
N GLU A 16 9.74 -6.52 -13.58
CA GLU A 16 9.69 -5.78 -12.33
C GLU A 16 8.93 -6.52 -11.22
N THR A 17 7.99 -7.38 -11.58
CA THR A 17 7.31 -8.24 -10.60
C THR A 17 8.34 -9.14 -9.88
N GLY A 18 9.31 -9.70 -10.60
CA GLY A 18 10.40 -10.49 -10.02
C GLY A 18 11.29 -9.66 -9.10
N HIS A 19 11.60 -8.42 -9.52
CA HIS A 19 12.38 -7.49 -8.68
C HIS A 19 11.64 -7.16 -7.38
N ALA A 20 10.35 -6.91 -7.45
CA ALA A 20 9.53 -6.64 -6.26
C ALA A 20 9.58 -7.81 -5.27
N HIS A 21 9.44 -9.03 -5.75
CA HIS A 21 9.54 -10.23 -4.90
C HIS A 21 10.91 -10.40 -4.29
N GLY A 22 11.98 -10.13 -5.05
CA GLY A 22 13.35 -10.18 -4.53
C GLY A 22 13.61 -9.14 -3.44
N HIS A 23 13.12 -7.91 -3.65
CA HIS A 23 13.20 -6.86 -2.62
C HIS A 23 12.44 -7.26 -1.36
N LEU A 24 11.26 -7.85 -1.51
CA LEU A 24 10.45 -8.29 -0.37
C LEU A 24 11.18 -9.36 0.47
N GLU A 25 11.87 -10.31 -0.17
CA GLU A 25 12.66 -11.32 0.53
C GLU A 25 13.73 -10.69 1.42
N TRP A 26 14.40 -9.63 0.95
CA TRP A 26 15.37 -8.90 1.76
C TRP A 26 14.70 -8.14 2.90
N LEU A 27 13.53 -7.56 2.68
CA LEU A 27 12.77 -6.88 3.73
C LEU A 27 12.31 -7.81 4.84
N GLU A 28 12.11 -9.08 4.55
CA GLU A 28 11.77 -10.08 5.57
C GLU A 28 12.87 -10.23 6.63
N GLN A 29 14.11 -9.86 6.30
CA GLN A 29 15.24 -9.91 7.23
C GLN A 29 15.32 -8.67 8.13
N CYS A 30 14.80 -7.55 7.72
CA CYS A 30 14.93 -6.27 8.46
C CYS A 30 13.58 -5.64 8.83
N GLY A 31 12.49 -6.17 8.35
CA GLY A 31 11.14 -5.66 8.62
C GLY A 31 10.64 -4.68 7.58
N ASP A 32 9.38 -4.30 7.71
CA ASP A 32 8.73 -3.34 6.82
C ASP A 32 9.21 -1.92 7.11
N PRO A 33 9.85 -1.24 6.15
CA PRO A 33 10.38 0.10 6.39
C PRO A 33 9.29 1.16 6.62
N ALA A 34 8.06 0.92 6.14
CA ALA A 34 6.96 1.88 6.30
C ALA A 34 6.38 1.85 7.72
N THR A 35 6.32 0.69 8.35
CA THR A 35 5.70 0.51 9.66
C THR A 35 6.70 0.15 10.77
N GLY A 36 7.89 -0.30 10.39
CA GLY A 36 8.89 -0.82 11.31
C GLY A 36 8.56 -2.19 11.89
N LEU A 37 7.50 -2.85 11.41
CA LEU A 37 7.04 -4.13 11.92
C LEU A 37 7.69 -5.31 11.19
N PRO A 38 7.87 -6.45 11.88
CA PRO A 38 8.34 -7.67 11.22
C PRO A 38 7.36 -8.11 10.13
N ILE A 39 7.91 -8.73 9.07
CA ILE A 39 7.13 -9.34 7.99
C ILE A 39 7.74 -10.72 7.66
N GLY A 40 6.95 -11.55 6.99
CA GLY A 40 7.37 -12.90 6.57
C GLY A 40 6.32 -13.95 6.91
N SER A 41 5.89 -14.03 8.17
CA SER A 41 4.80 -14.91 8.56
C SER A 41 3.45 -14.29 8.19
N THR A 42 2.43 -15.12 8.00
CA THR A 42 1.08 -14.62 7.71
C THR A 42 0.59 -13.66 8.79
N ARG A 43 0.83 -13.97 10.04
CA ARG A 43 0.42 -13.09 11.17
C ARG A 43 1.15 -11.76 11.13
N ASP A 44 2.46 -11.78 10.94
CA ASP A 44 3.25 -10.53 10.86
C ASP A 44 2.87 -9.72 9.64
N ASN A 45 2.64 -10.35 8.50
CA ASN A 45 2.20 -9.68 7.29
C ASN A 45 0.85 -8.97 7.49
N LEU A 46 -0.10 -9.63 8.16
CA LEU A 46 -1.40 -9.02 8.48
C LEU A 46 -1.26 -7.84 9.44
N LYS A 47 -0.40 -7.95 10.45
CA LYS A 47 -0.13 -6.84 11.39
C LYS A 47 0.46 -5.64 10.66
N ALA A 48 1.44 -5.87 9.80
CA ALA A 48 2.06 -4.81 9.00
C ALA A 48 1.05 -4.16 8.06
N ALA A 49 0.18 -4.96 7.42
CA ALA A 49 -0.86 -4.45 6.54
C ALA A 49 -1.87 -3.58 7.31
N VAL A 50 -2.33 -4.01 8.48
CA VAL A 50 -3.24 -3.20 9.32
C VAL A 50 -2.59 -1.87 9.68
N ALA A 51 -1.32 -1.90 10.11
CA ALA A 51 -0.60 -0.68 10.49
C ALA A 51 -0.41 0.26 9.30
N GLY A 52 -0.05 -0.26 8.13
CA GLY A 52 0.12 0.54 6.91
C GLY A 52 -1.17 1.20 6.46
N GLU A 53 -2.23 0.43 6.33
CA GLU A 53 -3.55 0.95 5.94
C GLU A 53 -4.09 1.97 6.95
N THR A 54 -3.87 1.73 8.24
CA THR A 54 -4.29 2.67 9.29
C THR A 54 -3.57 4.01 9.17
N HIS A 55 -2.26 3.99 8.94
CA HIS A 55 -1.48 5.20 8.68
C HIS A 55 -2.02 5.94 7.44
N GLU A 56 -2.33 5.21 6.38
CA GLU A 56 -2.81 5.79 5.12
C GLU A 56 -4.14 6.53 5.29
N TYR A 57 -5.09 6.00 6.06
CA TYR A 57 -6.39 6.65 6.21
C TYR A 57 -6.48 7.63 7.38
N THR A 58 -5.60 7.53 8.38
CA THR A 58 -5.64 8.45 9.53
C THR A 58 -4.70 9.65 9.37
N ASP A 59 -3.61 9.49 8.62
CA ASP A 59 -2.55 10.50 8.55
C ASP A 59 -2.18 10.85 7.09
N MET A 60 -1.75 9.88 6.31
CA MET A 60 -1.15 10.13 4.99
C MET A 60 -2.14 10.82 4.03
N TYR A 61 -3.25 10.18 3.70
CA TYR A 61 -4.23 10.75 2.78
C TYR A 61 -4.93 12.00 3.34
N PRO A 62 -5.36 12.05 4.61
CA PRO A 62 -5.89 13.30 5.17
C PRO A 62 -4.90 14.45 5.11
N GLY A 63 -3.62 14.21 5.38
CA GLY A 63 -2.57 15.22 5.27
C GLY A 63 -2.36 15.69 3.84
N MET A 64 -2.34 14.76 2.88
CA MET A 64 -2.22 15.09 1.46
C MET A 64 -3.44 15.87 0.95
N ALA A 65 -4.66 15.51 1.38
CA ALA A 65 -5.88 16.23 1.03
C ALA A 65 -5.84 17.67 1.54
N LYS A 66 -5.40 17.87 2.77
CA LYS A 66 -5.24 19.22 3.35
C LYS A 66 -4.27 20.05 2.52
N THR A 67 -3.10 19.53 2.20
CA THR A 67 -2.10 20.21 1.39
C THR A 67 -2.66 20.55 -0.01
N ALA A 68 -3.35 19.61 -0.64
CA ALA A 68 -3.95 19.83 -1.94
C ALA A 68 -4.96 21.00 -1.91
N ARG A 69 -5.79 21.10 -0.86
CA ARG A 69 -6.73 22.22 -0.72
C ARG A 69 -6.01 23.55 -0.50
N GLU A 70 -4.97 23.56 0.33
CA GLU A 70 -4.17 24.75 0.57
C GLU A 70 -3.51 25.26 -0.71
N GLU A 71 -3.15 24.34 -1.61
CA GLU A 71 -2.55 24.67 -2.90
C GLU A 71 -3.57 24.95 -4.02
N GLY A 72 -4.86 24.87 -3.72
CA GLY A 72 -5.93 25.16 -4.68
C GLY A 72 -6.34 23.98 -5.56
N HIS A 73 -6.00 22.75 -5.19
CA HIS A 73 -6.31 21.53 -5.94
C HIS A 73 -7.47 20.77 -5.28
N ASP A 74 -8.67 21.34 -5.29
CA ASP A 74 -9.83 20.77 -4.59
C ASP A 74 -10.26 19.41 -5.12
N GLU A 75 -10.20 19.18 -6.43
CA GLU A 75 -10.56 17.88 -7.02
C GLU A 75 -9.58 16.78 -6.59
N ILE A 76 -8.30 17.11 -6.51
CA ILE A 76 -7.27 16.17 -6.04
C ILE A 76 -7.47 15.89 -4.54
N ALA A 77 -7.82 16.91 -3.76
CA ALA A 77 -8.13 16.73 -2.35
C ALA A 77 -9.32 15.78 -2.15
N ASP A 78 -10.39 15.93 -2.93
CA ASP A 78 -11.54 15.03 -2.89
C ASP A 78 -11.15 13.59 -3.24
N TRP A 79 -10.26 13.43 -4.20
CA TRP A 79 -9.71 12.11 -4.57
C TRP A 79 -8.95 11.48 -3.40
N PHE A 80 -8.06 12.23 -2.74
CA PHE A 80 -7.33 11.72 -1.57
C PHE A 80 -8.27 11.35 -0.43
N GLU A 81 -9.32 12.12 -0.19
CA GLU A 81 -10.33 11.79 0.82
C GLU A 81 -11.09 10.50 0.47
N THR A 82 -11.36 10.28 -0.81
CA THR A 82 -11.96 9.04 -1.30
C THR A 82 -11.04 7.86 -1.07
N LEU A 83 -9.74 8.02 -1.36
CA LEU A 83 -8.75 6.98 -1.12
C LEU A 83 -8.62 6.67 0.38
N ALA A 84 -8.68 7.67 1.25
CA ALA A 84 -8.66 7.45 2.71
C ALA A 84 -9.79 6.51 3.15
N LYS A 85 -10.99 6.67 2.58
CA LYS A 85 -12.12 5.77 2.88
C LYS A 85 -11.87 4.35 2.40
N ALA A 86 -11.25 4.19 1.23
CA ALA A 86 -10.87 2.88 0.69
C ALA A 86 -9.86 2.18 1.60
N GLU A 87 -8.84 2.91 2.06
CA GLU A 87 -7.81 2.36 2.94
C GLU A 87 -8.37 1.98 4.32
N ARG A 88 -9.35 2.72 4.82
CA ARG A 88 -10.06 2.34 6.03
C ARG A 88 -10.78 0.99 5.88
N SER A 89 -11.43 0.77 4.74
CA SER A 89 -12.06 -0.51 4.42
C SER A 89 -11.02 -1.64 4.36
N HIS A 90 -9.86 -1.38 3.75
CA HIS A 90 -8.76 -2.34 3.70
C HIS A 90 -8.25 -2.68 5.09
N ALA A 91 -8.03 -1.68 5.95
CA ALA A 91 -7.58 -1.89 7.32
C ALA A 91 -8.56 -2.79 8.09
N ASN A 92 -9.86 -2.54 7.95
CA ASN A 92 -10.90 -3.34 8.60
C ASN A 92 -10.89 -4.79 8.12
N ARG A 93 -10.70 -5.02 6.83
CA ARG A 93 -10.62 -6.37 6.24
C ARG A 93 -9.40 -7.13 6.73
N TYR A 94 -8.24 -6.49 6.78
CA TYR A 94 -7.01 -7.10 7.31
C TYR A 94 -7.13 -7.37 8.81
N ALA A 95 -7.70 -6.44 9.57
CA ALA A 95 -7.91 -6.63 11.01
C ALA A 95 -8.83 -7.82 11.30
N LYS A 96 -9.88 -7.98 10.50
CA LYS A 96 -10.79 -9.14 10.61
C LYS A 96 -10.04 -10.44 10.33
N ALA A 97 -9.27 -10.49 9.26
CA ALA A 97 -8.47 -11.66 8.91
C ALA A 97 -7.47 -12.01 10.01
N LEU A 98 -6.83 -10.99 10.60
CA LEU A 98 -5.90 -11.18 11.72
C LEU A 98 -6.59 -11.76 12.95
N ALA A 99 -7.78 -11.25 13.29
CA ALA A 99 -8.56 -11.72 14.44
C ALA A 99 -9.03 -13.17 14.28
N GLU A 100 -9.31 -13.58 13.04
CA GLU A 100 -9.79 -14.93 12.71
C GLU A 100 -8.65 -15.93 12.45
N LEU A 101 -7.41 -15.47 12.42
CA LEU A 101 -6.26 -16.32 12.12
C LEU A 101 -6.03 -17.35 13.21
N VAL A 102 -5.99 -18.63 12.82
CA VAL A 102 -5.68 -19.75 13.70
C VAL A 102 -4.23 -20.15 13.47
N ASP A 103 -3.47 -20.21 14.56
CA ASP A 103 -2.07 -20.64 14.50
C ASP A 103 -1.92 -22.16 14.41
#